data_042e4c97d3e5e167f76c3cd71aaafff5
#
_entry.id   042e4c97d3e5e167f76c3cd71aaafff5
#
_cell.length_a   1.000
_cell.length_b   1.000
_cell.length_c   1.000
_cell.angle_alpha   90.00
_cell.angle_beta   90.00
_cell.angle_gamma   90.00
#
_symmetry.space_group_name_H-M   'P 1'
#
loop_
_entity.id
_entity.type
_entity.pdbx_description
1 polymer ?
#
loop_
_entity_poly.entity_id
_entity_poly.type
_entity_poly.pdbx_seq_one_letter_code
_entity_poly.pdbx_strand_id
1 'polypeptide(L)'
;DLRDWAHEDPSIVPYAVPSPVTRADATGLNRRKLHVRAKIHQRIRERVPLLPEIVAHLARELAQARALREAAAKAPLDDLLTVDGRSYVREDGYVKAARGLPPGTSYVVRDLDTGERFSTTRREHDAFWLWAIVETLRHTGLRIEELLELTHLALVSHRLSTTGETVPLLQVISSKTNQERLLLVTP
;
A
#
# COMPACT_ATOMS: atom_id res chain seq x y z
N ASP A 1 15.20 -11.90 36.07
CA ASP A 1 16.49 -12.57 36.30
C ASP A 1 16.27 -13.75 37.27
N LEU A 2 17.00 -14.88 37.11
CA LEU A 2 16.92 -16.04 38.02
C LEU A 2 17.19 -15.68 39.47
N ARG A 3 17.99 -14.63 39.72
CA ARG A 3 18.20 -14.09 41.06
C ARG A 3 16.98 -13.41 41.65
N ASP A 4 16.19 -12.74 40.85
CA ASP A 4 14.95 -12.11 41.31
C ASP A 4 13.93 -13.20 41.71
N TRP A 5 13.86 -14.30 40.94
CA TRP A 5 13.02 -15.46 41.30
C TRP A 5 13.53 -16.21 42.55
N ALA A 6 14.85 -16.27 42.76
CA ALA A 6 15.42 -16.89 43.94
C ALA A 6 15.08 -16.13 45.25
N HIS A 7 14.67 -14.85 45.17
CA HIS A 7 14.11 -14.14 46.33
C HIS A 7 12.68 -14.55 46.64
N GLU A 8 11.92 -14.99 45.63
CA GLU A 8 10.54 -15.44 45.78
C GLU A 8 10.47 -16.94 46.12
N ASP A 9 11.41 -17.76 45.63
CA ASP A 9 11.49 -19.19 45.89
C ASP A 9 12.93 -19.61 46.29
N PRO A 10 13.17 -19.83 47.61
CA PRO A 10 14.50 -20.20 48.10
C PRO A 10 15.06 -21.54 47.57
N SER A 11 14.19 -22.45 47.04
CA SER A 11 14.62 -23.70 46.46
C SER A 11 15.43 -23.53 45.16
N ILE A 12 15.33 -22.38 44.49
CA ILE A 12 16.00 -22.06 43.26
C ILE A 12 17.44 -21.48 43.49
N VAL A 13 17.72 -21.05 44.72
CA VAL A 13 19.03 -20.42 45.07
C VAL A 13 20.23 -21.26 44.63
N PRO A 14 20.28 -22.60 44.77
CA PRO A 14 21.42 -23.40 44.33
C PRO A 14 21.68 -23.34 42.81
N TYR A 15 20.66 -23.00 42.04
CA TYR A 15 20.73 -22.91 40.59
C TYR A 15 20.88 -21.47 40.05
N ALA A 16 20.89 -20.48 40.96
CA ALA A 16 20.99 -19.08 40.60
C ALA A 16 22.43 -18.70 40.24
N VAL A 17 22.83 -18.94 39.00
CA VAL A 17 24.10 -18.50 38.43
C VAL A 17 24.07 -17.01 38.12
N PRO A 18 25.20 -16.25 38.27
CA PRO A 18 25.27 -14.88 37.82
C PRO A 18 24.86 -14.76 36.34
N SER A 19 23.99 -13.83 36.02
CA SER A 19 23.61 -13.59 34.62
C SER A 19 24.87 -13.25 33.79
N PRO A 20 25.10 -13.93 32.64
CA PRO A 20 26.18 -13.56 31.75
C PRO A 20 25.98 -12.18 31.11
N VAL A 21 24.75 -11.63 31.20
CA VAL A 21 24.43 -10.29 30.71
C VAL A 21 24.65 -9.27 31.82
N THR A 22 25.62 -8.40 31.65
CA THR A 22 25.93 -7.35 32.61
C THR A 22 24.96 -6.16 32.47
N ARG A 23 24.92 -5.33 33.54
CA ARG A 23 24.15 -4.08 33.49
C ARG A 23 24.65 -3.12 32.39
N ALA A 24 25.94 -3.19 32.05
CA ALA A 24 26.55 -2.42 30.98
C ALA A 24 26.01 -2.88 29.61
N ASP A 25 25.87 -4.19 29.41
CA ASP A 25 25.29 -4.76 28.17
C ASP A 25 23.83 -4.32 27.97
N ALA A 26 23.04 -4.34 29.06
CA ALA A 26 21.66 -3.87 29.03
C ALA A 26 21.57 -2.35 28.74
N THR A 27 22.50 -1.56 29.26
CA THR A 27 22.57 -0.11 29.01
C THR A 27 22.90 0.17 27.53
N GLY A 28 23.82 -0.58 26.94
CA GLY A 28 24.16 -0.49 25.50
C GLY A 28 22.99 -0.81 24.59
N LEU A 29 22.20 -1.83 24.90
CA LEU A 29 20.99 -2.19 24.18
C LEU A 29 19.91 -1.10 24.25
N ASN A 30 19.72 -0.47 25.41
CA ASN A 30 18.77 0.62 25.57
C ASN A 30 19.19 1.85 24.75
N ARG A 31 20.48 2.20 24.75
CA ARG A 31 21.01 3.31 23.94
C ARG A 31 20.79 3.05 22.44
N ARG A 32 21.04 1.83 21.96
CA ARG A 32 20.78 1.44 20.58
C ARG A 32 19.29 1.53 20.24
N LYS A 33 18.40 1.06 21.12
CA LYS A 33 16.94 1.17 20.93
C LYS A 33 16.49 2.63 20.84
N LEU A 34 17.00 3.51 21.71
CA LEU A 34 16.69 4.95 21.68
C LEU A 34 17.15 5.59 20.36
N HIS A 35 18.36 5.25 19.90
CA HIS A 35 18.87 5.76 18.62
C HIS A 35 18.04 5.29 17.43
N VAL A 36 17.64 4.03 17.39
CA VAL A 36 16.75 3.50 16.36
C VAL A 36 15.39 4.21 16.39
N ARG A 37 14.80 4.40 17.59
CA ARG A 37 13.54 5.14 17.73
C ARG A 37 13.68 6.59 17.26
N ALA A 38 14.75 7.29 17.60
CA ALA A 38 15.01 8.65 17.17
C ALA A 38 15.06 8.74 15.63
N LYS A 39 15.76 7.81 14.95
CA LYS A 39 15.81 7.72 13.50
C LYS A 39 14.43 7.46 12.88
N ILE A 40 13.63 6.58 13.50
CA ILE A 40 12.27 6.31 13.04
C ILE A 40 11.41 7.58 13.15
N HIS A 41 11.43 8.26 14.30
CA HIS A 41 10.68 9.49 14.51
C HIS A 41 11.10 10.62 13.57
N GLN A 42 12.41 10.74 13.31
CA GLN A 42 12.91 11.70 12.32
C GLN A 42 12.34 11.39 10.92
N ARG A 43 12.44 10.14 10.47
CA ARG A 43 11.91 9.70 9.18
C ARG A 43 10.40 9.93 9.06
N ILE A 44 9.65 9.69 10.14
CA ILE A 44 8.20 9.98 10.18
C ILE A 44 7.96 11.48 9.99
N ARG A 45 8.64 12.33 10.74
CA ARG A 45 8.49 13.79 10.63
C ARG A 45 8.84 14.34 9.26
N GLU A 46 9.79 13.74 8.55
CA GLU A 46 10.20 14.14 7.21
C GLU A 46 9.19 13.66 6.13
N ARG A 47 8.59 12.49 6.31
CA ARG A 47 7.76 11.85 5.27
C ARG A 47 6.26 12.08 5.42
N VAL A 48 5.74 12.18 6.64
CA VAL A 48 4.29 12.35 6.87
C VAL A 48 3.73 13.61 6.19
N PRO A 49 4.42 14.76 6.17
CA PRO A 49 3.93 15.94 5.47
C PRO A 49 3.78 15.77 3.95
N LEU A 50 4.51 14.80 3.35
CA LEU A 50 4.44 14.53 1.91
C LEU A 50 3.27 13.63 1.52
N LEU A 51 2.64 12.93 2.47
CA LEU A 51 1.56 11.99 2.18
C LEU A 51 0.36 12.63 1.46
N PRO A 52 -0.15 13.80 1.86
CA PRO A 52 -1.25 14.46 1.14
C PRO A 52 -0.90 14.79 -0.31
N GLU A 53 0.34 15.20 -0.56
CA GLU A 53 0.83 15.51 -1.90
C GLU A 53 0.90 14.26 -2.77
N ILE A 54 1.39 13.13 -2.21
CA ILE A 54 1.43 11.84 -2.90
C ILE A 54 0.03 11.38 -3.28
N VAL A 55 -0.92 11.44 -2.33
CA VAL A 55 -2.32 11.05 -2.58
C VAL A 55 -2.94 11.90 -3.68
N ALA A 56 -2.76 13.23 -3.60
CA ALA A 56 -3.27 14.15 -4.62
C ALA A 56 -2.61 13.93 -5.99
N HIS A 57 -1.32 13.61 -6.02
CA HIS A 57 -0.61 13.28 -7.25
C HIS A 57 -1.17 12.01 -7.88
N LEU A 58 -1.32 10.92 -7.12
CA LEU A 58 -1.85 9.66 -7.65
C LEU A 58 -3.29 9.78 -8.15
N ALA A 59 -4.12 10.57 -7.48
CA ALA A 59 -5.48 10.84 -7.95
C ALA A 59 -5.49 11.60 -9.28
N ARG A 60 -4.59 12.57 -9.45
CA ARG A 60 -4.43 13.29 -10.74
C ARG A 60 -3.91 12.38 -11.84
N GLU A 61 -2.89 11.56 -11.58
CA GLU A 61 -2.35 10.60 -12.55
C GLU A 61 -3.43 9.62 -13.03
N LEU A 62 -4.25 9.11 -12.12
CA LEU A 62 -5.37 8.24 -12.48
C LEU A 62 -6.41 8.97 -13.34
N ALA A 63 -6.76 10.20 -12.99
CA ALA A 63 -7.71 11.01 -13.76
C ALA A 63 -7.19 11.30 -15.18
N GLN A 64 -5.91 11.65 -15.30
CA GLN A 64 -5.25 11.89 -16.59
C GLN A 64 -5.19 10.60 -17.44
N ALA A 65 -4.83 9.46 -16.84
CA ALA A 65 -4.79 8.19 -17.54
C ALA A 65 -6.17 7.77 -18.06
N ARG A 66 -7.24 8.00 -17.28
CA ARG A 66 -8.63 7.77 -17.69
C ARG A 66 -9.04 8.68 -18.85
N ALA A 67 -8.78 9.97 -18.74
CA ALA A 67 -9.10 10.94 -19.77
C ALA A 67 -8.40 10.59 -21.09
N LEU A 68 -7.11 10.22 -21.03
CA LEU A 68 -6.35 9.82 -22.21
C LEU A 68 -6.90 8.53 -22.84
N ARG A 69 -7.26 7.52 -22.03
CA ARG A 69 -7.87 6.30 -22.54
C ARG A 69 -9.23 6.57 -23.21
N GLU A 70 -10.07 7.41 -22.61
CA GLU A 70 -11.35 7.78 -23.18
C GLU A 70 -11.22 8.56 -24.48
N ALA A 71 -10.25 9.50 -24.54
CA ALA A 71 -9.96 10.21 -25.77
C ALA A 71 -9.45 9.27 -26.87
N ALA A 72 -8.51 8.38 -26.54
CA ALA A 72 -7.98 7.40 -27.49
C ALA A 72 -9.04 6.40 -27.96
N ALA A 73 -10.03 6.05 -27.14
CA ALA A 73 -11.12 5.16 -27.53
C ALA A 73 -12.07 5.79 -28.56
N LYS A 74 -12.22 7.10 -28.54
CA LYS A 74 -13.13 7.86 -29.42
C LYS A 74 -12.46 8.33 -30.71
N ALA A 75 -11.13 8.51 -30.68
CA ALA A 75 -10.41 9.05 -31.82
C ALA A 75 -10.17 8.00 -32.92
N PRO A 76 -10.16 8.36 -34.19
CA PRO A 76 -9.67 7.51 -35.27
C PRO A 76 -8.15 7.28 -35.16
N LEU A 77 -7.63 6.35 -35.99
CA LEU A 77 -6.18 6.13 -36.11
C LEU A 77 -5.50 7.37 -36.70
N ASP A 78 -4.27 7.60 -36.29
CA ASP A 78 -3.40 8.73 -36.71
C ASP A 78 -3.95 10.11 -36.34
N ASP A 79 -4.99 10.17 -35.50
CA ASP A 79 -5.54 11.44 -35.02
C ASP A 79 -4.75 12.01 -33.86
N LEU A 80 -4.71 13.35 -33.81
CA LEU A 80 -4.04 14.11 -32.75
C LEU A 80 -4.96 14.26 -31.54
N LEU A 81 -4.49 13.85 -30.39
CA LEU A 81 -5.18 13.95 -29.12
C LEU A 81 -4.47 14.94 -28.23
N THR A 82 -5.21 15.86 -27.61
CA THR A 82 -4.66 16.75 -26.59
C THR A 82 -5.36 16.47 -25.26
N VAL A 83 -4.59 16.04 -24.27
CA VAL A 83 -5.09 15.75 -22.92
C VAL A 83 -4.15 16.41 -21.92
N ASP A 84 -4.71 17.25 -21.06
CA ASP A 84 -3.99 17.97 -20.01
C ASP A 84 -2.73 18.74 -20.51
N GLY A 85 -2.88 19.38 -21.69
CA GLY A 85 -1.81 20.17 -22.31
C GLY A 85 -0.70 19.36 -23.00
N ARG A 86 -0.80 18.03 -23.03
CA ARG A 86 0.13 17.14 -23.76
C ARG A 86 -0.53 16.64 -25.03
N SER A 87 0.29 16.46 -26.06
CA SER A 87 -0.15 16.02 -27.36
C SER A 87 0.26 14.58 -27.64
N TYR A 88 -0.69 13.80 -28.12
CA TYR A 88 -0.50 12.39 -28.43
C TYR A 88 -1.06 12.10 -29.83
N VAL A 89 -0.53 11.09 -30.50
CA VAL A 89 -1.10 10.56 -31.74
C VAL A 89 -1.56 9.12 -31.46
N ARG A 90 -2.81 8.83 -31.89
CA ARG A 90 -3.31 7.46 -31.81
C ARG A 90 -2.66 6.61 -32.89
N GLU A 91 -2.08 5.49 -32.50
CA GLU A 91 -1.43 4.57 -33.42
C GLU A 91 -2.11 3.20 -33.42
N ASP A 92 -1.98 2.51 -34.55
CA ASP A 92 -2.32 1.09 -34.62
C ASP A 92 -1.19 0.23 -34.06
N GLY A 93 -1.51 -0.95 -33.58
CA GLY A 93 -0.55 -1.95 -33.21
C GLY A 93 -0.62 -2.40 -31.75
N TYR A 94 0.35 -3.24 -31.42
CA TYR A 94 0.50 -3.89 -30.11
C TYR A 94 1.74 -3.38 -29.39
N VAL A 95 1.59 -3.13 -28.10
CA VAL A 95 2.71 -2.86 -27.20
C VAL A 95 2.85 -4.04 -26.23
N LYS A 96 4.07 -4.56 -26.03
CA LYS A 96 4.32 -5.71 -25.13
C LYS A 96 3.77 -5.51 -23.72
N ALA A 97 3.73 -4.26 -23.24
CA ALA A 97 3.15 -3.90 -21.95
C ALA A 97 1.64 -4.15 -21.84
N ALA A 98 0.93 -4.29 -22.97
CA ALA A 98 -0.49 -4.62 -23.01
C ALA A 98 -0.78 -6.13 -22.88
N ARG A 99 0.23 -6.95 -22.68
CA ARG A 99 0.10 -8.40 -22.53
C ARG A 99 -0.77 -8.74 -21.32
N GLY A 100 -1.80 -9.55 -21.53
CA GLY A 100 -2.77 -9.94 -20.50
C GLY A 100 -4.03 -9.09 -20.43
N LEU A 101 -4.14 -8.02 -21.24
CA LEU A 101 -5.40 -7.31 -21.43
C LEU A 101 -6.28 -8.02 -22.47
N PRO A 102 -7.62 -7.92 -22.36
CA PRO A 102 -8.52 -8.49 -23.36
C PRO A 102 -8.23 -7.94 -24.76
N PRO A 103 -8.31 -8.77 -25.81
CA PRO A 103 -8.14 -8.31 -27.19
C PRO A 103 -9.14 -7.19 -27.54
N GLY A 104 -8.67 -6.17 -28.26
CA GLY A 104 -9.50 -5.04 -28.71
C GLY A 104 -9.75 -3.96 -27.65
N THR A 105 -9.21 -4.09 -26.45
CA THR A 105 -9.36 -3.09 -25.38
C THR A 105 -8.13 -2.20 -25.20
N SER A 106 -7.07 -2.48 -25.92
CA SER A 106 -5.81 -1.72 -25.83
C SER A 106 -5.75 -0.66 -26.91
N TYR A 107 -5.73 0.60 -26.50
CA TYR A 107 -5.48 1.74 -27.38
C TYR A 107 -4.03 2.16 -27.22
N VAL A 108 -3.30 2.22 -28.35
CA VAL A 108 -1.90 2.64 -28.38
C VAL A 108 -1.83 4.10 -28.80
N VAL A 109 -1.02 4.84 -28.09
CA VAL A 109 -0.70 6.23 -28.43
C VAL A 109 0.80 6.45 -28.40
N ARG A 110 1.26 7.44 -29.18
CA ARG A 110 2.61 7.99 -29.11
C ARG A 110 2.54 9.37 -28.47
N ASP A 111 3.31 9.59 -27.44
CA ASP A 111 3.54 10.91 -26.84
C ASP A 111 4.45 11.72 -27.80
N LEU A 112 4.01 12.90 -28.22
CA LEU A 112 4.77 13.71 -29.18
C LEU A 112 5.96 14.43 -28.55
N ASP A 113 5.94 14.65 -27.24
CA ASP A 113 7.04 15.33 -26.53
C ASP A 113 8.20 14.35 -26.27
N THR A 114 7.89 13.10 -25.91
CA THR A 114 8.90 12.09 -25.57
C THR A 114 9.18 11.09 -26.67
N GLY A 115 8.28 10.96 -27.66
CA GLY A 115 8.30 9.93 -28.70
C GLY A 115 7.95 8.51 -28.19
N GLU A 116 7.58 8.37 -26.92
CA GLU A 116 7.27 7.09 -26.32
C GLU A 116 5.92 6.54 -26.80
N ARG A 117 5.90 5.24 -27.14
CA ARG A 117 4.68 4.49 -27.47
C ARG A 117 4.23 3.67 -26.29
N PHE A 118 2.97 3.80 -25.88
CA PHE A 118 2.42 3.02 -24.79
C PHE A 118 0.92 2.72 -24.96
N SER A 119 0.43 1.72 -24.21
CA SER A 119 -0.98 1.39 -24.11
C SER A 119 -1.65 2.27 -23.06
N THR A 120 -2.66 3.04 -23.45
CA THR A 120 -3.45 3.88 -22.55
C THR A 120 -4.23 3.03 -21.54
N THR A 121 -4.74 1.88 -21.95
CA THR A 121 -5.46 0.92 -21.08
C THR A 121 -4.53 0.37 -19.99
N ARG A 122 -3.29 0.01 -20.35
CA ARG A 122 -2.30 -0.45 -19.38
C ARG A 122 -1.91 0.66 -18.41
N ARG A 123 -1.70 1.87 -18.92
CA ARG A 123 -1.36 3.04 -18.10
C ARG A 123 -2.45 3.36 -17.08
N GLU A 124 -3.73 3.34 -17.51
CA GLU A 124 -4.86 3.52 -16.58
C GLU A 124 -4.91 2.41 -15.52
N HIS A 125 -4.74 1.17 -15.94
CA HIS A 125 -4.72 0.03 -15.02
C HIS A 125 -3.62 0.16 -13.96
N ASP A 126 -2.41 0.51 -14.36
CA ASP A 126 -1.29 0.68 -13.43
C ASP A 126 -1.50 1.88 -12.50
N ALA A 127 -2.00 3.00 -13.02
CA ALA A 127 -2.37 4.17 -12.23
C ALA A 127 -3.50 3.87 -11.22
N PHE A 128 -4.50 3.09 -11.63
CA PHE A 128 -5.59 2.65 -10.75
C PHE A 128 -5.07 1.81 -9.58
N TRP A 129 -4.24 0.80 -9.88
CA TRP A 129 -3.73 -0.07 -8.81
C TRP A 129 -2.81 0.68 -7.85
N LEU A 130 -1.97 1.58 -8.36
CA LEU A 130 -1.11 2.38 -7.51
C LEU A 130 -1.92 3.31 -6.59
N TRP A 131 -2.93 3.98 -7.13
CA TRP A 131 -3.86 4.79 -6.35
C TRP A 131 -4.63 3.95 -5.33
N ALA A 132 -5.20 2.81 -5.73
CA ALA A 132 -5.99 1.94 -4.86
C ALA A 132 -5.17 1.36 -3.70
N ILE A 133 -3.92 0.94 -3.96
CA ILE A 133 -3.00 0.48 -2.92
C ILE A 133 -2.77 1.57 -1.86
N VAL A 134 -2.43 2.78 -2.30
CA VAL A 134 -2.13 3.88 -1.37
C VAL A 134 -3.38 4.30 -0.58
N GLU A 135 -4.53 4.40 -1.23
CA GLU A 135 -5.80 4.71 -0.55
C GLU A 135 -6.19 3.62 0.47
N THR A 136 -6.07 2.35 0.09
CA THR A 136 -6.38 1.26 1.01
C THR A 136 -5.45 1.28 2.23
N LEU A 137 -4.14 1.43 2.03
CA LEU A 137 -3.17 1.52 3.13
C LEU A 137 -3.46 2.72 4.04
N ARG A 138 -3.80 3.87 3.44
CA ARG A 138 -4.10 5.12 4.17
C ARG A 138 -5.33 5.00 5.07
N HIS A 139 -6.40 4.38 4.55
CA HIS A 139 -7.66 4.26 5.27
C HIS A 139 -7.70 3.08 6.25
N THR A 140 -6.95 2.03 5.99
CA THR A 140 -7.01 0.79 6.80
C THR A 140 -5.85 0.64 7.78
N GLY A 141 -4.72 1.29 7.52
CA GLY A 141 -3.49 1.07 8.29
C GLY A 141 -2.91 -0.34 8.15
N LEU A 142 -3.27 -1.06 7.09
CA LEU A 142 -2.72 -2.38 6.78
C LEU A 142 -1.22 -2.32 6.51
N ARG A 143 -0.54 -3.44 6.74
CA ARG A 143 0.80 -3.63 6.20
C ARG A 143 0.70 -3.99 4.72
N ILE A 144 1.74 -3.69 3.96
CA ILE A 144 1.74 -3.99 2.52
C ILE A 144 1.58 -5.48 2.23
N GLU A 145 2.19 -6.34 3.06
CA GLU A 145 2.04 -7.79 2.94
C GLU A 145 0.58 -8.22 3.17
N GLU A 146 -0.08 -7.68 4.20
CA GLU A 146 -1.49 -7.96 4.50
C GLU A 146 -2.40 -7.48 3.35
N LEU A 147 -2.10 -6.33 2.75
CA LEU A 147 -2.85 -5.83 1.59
C LEU A 147 -2.73 -6.76 0.38
N LEU A 148 -1.51 -7.26 0.09
CA LEU A 148 -1.27 -8.14 -1.06
C LEU A 148 -1.90 -9.52 -0.90
N GLU A 149 -2.21 -9.93 0.33
CA GLU A 149 -2.90 -11.18 0.65
C GLU A 149 -4.43 -11.03 0.65
N LEU A 150 -4.97 -9.81 0.54
CA LEU A 150 -6.41 -9.59 0.49
C LEU A 150 -7.03 -10.23 -0.76
N THR A 151 -8.12 -10.95 -0.54
CA THR A 151 -8.96 -11.50 -1.58
C THR A 151 -10.36 -10.86 -1.53
N HIS A 152 -11.19 -11.11 -2.54
CA HIS A 152 -12.59 -10.68 -2.52
C HIS A 152 -13.40 -11.28 -1.36
N LEU A 153 -12.94 -12.38 -0.76
CA LEU A 153 -13.56 -13.01 0.42
C LEU A 153 -13.24 -12.27 1.72
N ALA A 154 -12.25 -11.38 1.71
CA ALA A 154 -11.89 -10.59 2.88
C ALA A 154 -12.94 -9.52 3.23
N LEU A 155 -13.79 -9.12 2.28
CA LEU A 155 -14.89 -8.19 2.52
C LEU A 155 -16.11 -8.97 3.02
N VAL A 156 -16.45 -8.77 4.29
CA VAL A 156 -17.55 -9.43 4.99
C VAL A 156 -18.60 -8.40 5.38
N SER A 157 -19.87 -8.73 5.20
CA SER A 157 -20.98 -7.87 5.63
C SER A 157 -21.53 -8.35 6.97
N HIS A 158 -21.58 -7.47 7.96
CA HIS A 158 -22.18 -7.73 9.27
C HIS A 158 -23.45 -6.92 9.46
N ARG A 159 -24.56 -7.61 9.78
CA ARG A 159 -25.83 -6.94 10.07
C ARG A 159 -25.94 -6.68 11.57
N LEU A 160 -26.08 -5.44 11.96
CA LEU A 160 -26.29 -5.04 13.34
C LEU A 160 -27.68 -5.49 13.81
N SER A 161 -27.73 -6.24 14.92
CA SER A 161 -28.99 -6.75 15.48
C SER A 161 -29.89 -5.64 16.02
N THR A 162 -29.32 -4.51 16.42
CA THR A 162 -30.03 -3.38 17.04
C THR A 162 -30.70 -2.46 16.02
N THR A 163 -30.03 -2.16 14.91
CA THR A 163 -30.50 -1.20 13.89
C THR A 163 -30.93 -1.86 12.59
N GLY A 164 -30.55 -3.12 12.37
CA GLY A 164 -30.73 -3.81 11.09
C GLY A 164 -29.80 -3.34 9.98
N GLU A 165 -28.91 -2.39 10.27
CA GLU A 165 -27.94 -1.83 9.34
C GLU A 165 -26.88 -2.84 8.97
N THR A 166 -26.45 -2.86 7.70
CA THR A 166 -25.38 -3.70 7.22
C THR A 166 -24.08 -2.91 7.18
N VAL A 167 -23.11 -3.37 7.94
CA VAL A 167 -21.79 -2.75 8.06
C VAL A 167 -20.77 -3.58 7.32
N PRO A 168 -20.02 -3.00 6.35
CA PRO A 168 -18.94 -3.70 5.68
C PRO A 168 -17.72 -3.78 6.60
N LEU A 169 -17.18 -5.00 6.74
CA LEU A 169 -15.98 -5.29 7.51
C LEU A 169 -14.92 -5.91 6.61
N LEU A 170 -13.67 -5.53 6.83
CA LEU A 170 -12.53 -6.14 6.17
C LEU A 170 -11.85 -7.10 7.12
N GLN A 171 -11.88 -8.39 6.80
CA GLN A 171 -11.20 -9.44 7.54
C GLN A 171 -9.75 -9.52 7.07
N VAL A 172 -8.82 -9.28 7.97
CA VAL A 172 -7.39 -9.31 7.70
C VAL A 172 -6.76 -10.49 8.41
N ILE A 173 -6.20 -11.40 7.63
CA ILE A 173 -5.44 -12.54 8.13
C ILE A 173 -4.07 -12.02 8.56
N SER A 174 -3.65 -12.37 9.76
CA SER A 174 -2.43 -11.84 10.35
C SER A 174 -1.18 -12.53 9.79
N SER A 175 -0.21 -11.73 9.32
CA SER A 175 1.06 -12.26 8.83
C SER A 175 2.13 -12.49 9.94
N LYS A 176 2.08 -11.78 11.07
CA LYS A 176 3.15 -11.81 12.09
C LYS A 176 2.69 -12.04 13.54
N THR A 177 1.43 -11.78 13.87
CA THR A 177 0.93 -11.81 15.25
C THR A 177 -0.07 -12.93 15.53
N ASN A 178 -0.35 -13.76 14.56
CA ASN A 178 -1.31 -14.89 14.61
C ASN A 178 -2.73 -14.51 15.12
N GLN A 179 -3.13 -13.24 14.95
CA GLN A 179 -4.46 -12.75 15.32
C GLN A 179 -5.15 -12.14 14.11
N GLU A 180 -6.29 -12.68 13.74
CA GLU A 180 -7.18 -12.08 12.75
C GLU A 180 -7.70 -10.73 13.26
N ARG A 181 -7.88 -9.79 12.35
CA ARG A 181 -8.44 -8.47 12.66
C ARG A 181 -9.61 -8.19 11.74
N LEU A 182 -10.68 -7.67 12.33
CA LEU A 182 -11.79 -7.09 11.58
C LEU A 182 -11.64 -5.58 11.60
N LEU A 183 -11.55 -4.99 10.42
CA LEU A 183 -11.49 -3.54 10.26
C LEU A 183 -12.84 -3.04 9.74
N LEU A 184 -13.34 -1.98 10.34
CA LEU A 184 -14.52 -1.29 9.86
C LEU A 184 -14.17 -0.54 8.57
N VAL A 185 -14.92 -0.79 7.51
CA VAL A 185 -14.81 0.00 6.26
C VAL A 185 -15.82 1.14 6.37
N THR A 186 -15.31 2.34 6.63
CA THR A 186 -16.14 3.55 6.61
C THR A 186 -16.16 4.14 5.21
N PRO A 187 -17.28 4.74 4.78
CA PRO A 187 -17.41 5.43 3.52
C PRO A 187 -16.47 6.64 3.43
#